data_c3a9a7601ab19f25171f5a2d0f2498bd
#
_entry.id   c3a9a7601ab19f25171f5a2d0f2498bd
#
_cell.length_a   1.000
_cell.length_b   1.000
_cell.length_c   1.000
_cell.angle_alpha   90.00
_cell.angle_beta   90.00
_cell.angle_gamma   90.00
#
_symmetry.space_group_name_H-M   'P 1'
#
loop_
_entity.id
_entity.type
_entity.pdbx_description
1 polymer ?
#
loop_
_entity_poly.entity_id
_entity_poly.type
_entity_poly.pdbx_seq_one_letter_code
_entity_poly.pdbx_strand_id
1 'polypeptide(L)'
;MNTSTHHGFQTEIEFELPKGYVDDAGTLHRHGTMRLATAADEILPLRDPRVQQNEAYLAVIVLSRVITRLGSLPDIHSGVIEGLYASDLAHLQRLYEKFNAGDEDQAATAPERPRAASAQTLRRVSAVGEA
;
A
#
# COMPACT_ATOMS: atom_id res chain seq x y z
N MET A 1 -3.81 24.76 -8.95
CA MET A 1 -3.59 24.69 -8.52
C MET A 1 -3.05 24.42 -7.94
N ASN A 2 -2.96 24.44 -7.96
CA ASN A 2 -2.46 24.22 -7.35
C ASN A 2 -1.92 23.95 -6.62
N THR A 3 -1.93 23.73 -6.61
CA THR A 3 -1.57 23.59 -6.02
C THR A 3 -0.94 23.44 -5.37
N SER A 4 -0.77 23.36 -5.34
CA SER A 4 -0.24 23.26 -4.71
C SER A 4 0.17 23.55 -3.93
N THR A 5 0.08 23.80 -3.89
CA THR A 5 0.37 24.35 -3.15
C THR A 5 0.78 24.05 -1.98
N HIS A 6 0.94 23.30 -1.76
CA HIS A 6 1.26 22.85 -0.64
C HIS A 6 2.59 22.59 -0.50
N HIS A 7 3.38 23.27 -0.12
CA HIS A 7 4.69 23.15 0.06
C HIS A 7 5.15 21.89 0.55
N GLY A 8 5.67 21.02 -0.14
CA GLY A 8 6.22 19.79 0.30
C GLY A 8 5.25 18.74 0.76
N PHE A 9 4.02 19.06 0.83
CA PHE A 9 3.02 18.12 1.26
C PHE A 9 2.31 17.55 0.05
N GLN A 10 2.45 16.26 -0.18
CA GLN A 10 1.80 15.60 -1.29
C GLN A 10 0.76 14.65 -0.79
N THR A 11 -0.39 14.63 -1.44
CA THR A 11 -1.43 13.68 -1.09
C THR A 11 -1.46 12.50 -2.05
N GLU A 12 -0.73 12.60 -3.15
CA GLU A 12 -0.65 11.51 -4.13
C GLU A 12 0.74 11.43 -4.69
N ILE A 13 1.15 10.23 -5.06
CA ILE A 13 2.40 10.04 -5.78
C ILE A 13 2.15 9.08 -6.92
N GLU A 14 2.97 9.19 -7.94
CA GLU A 14 2.89 8.29 -9.07
C GLU A 14 3.90 7.17 -8.90
N PHE A 15 3.59 6.01 -9.45
CA PHE A 15 4.49 4.87 -9.37
C PHE A 15 4.54 4.13 -10.69
N GLU A 16 5.54 3.31 -10.82
CA GLU A 16 5.68 2.44 -11.97
C GLU A 16 5.98 1.05 -11.46
N LEU A 17 5.17 0.07 -11.87
CA LEU A 17 5.37 -1.30 -11.45
C LEU A 17 6.56 -1.90 -12.20
N PRO A 18 7.43 -2.62 -11.51
CA PRO A 18 8.58 -3.24 -12.17
C PRO A 18 8.20 -4.19 -13.32
N LYS A 19 7.14 -4.97 -13.13
CA LYS A 19 6.70 -5.89 -14.18
C LYS A 19 5.40 -5.45 -14.83
N GLY A 20 4.43 -5.04 -14.05
CA GLY A 20 3.17 -4.59 -14.57
C GLY A 20 2.06 -5.61 -14.42
N TYR A 21 0.83 -5.13 -14.53
CA TYR A 21 -0.37 -5.93 -14.39
C TYR A 21 -0.98 -6.13 -15.77
N VAL A 22 -1.27 -7.38 -16.12
CA VAL A 22 -1.88 -7.69 -17.41
C VAL A 22 -3.35 -7.99 -17.15
N ASP A 23 -4.24 -7.24 -17.79
CA ASP A 23 -5.67 -7.43 -17.57
C ASP A 23 -6.21 -8.55 -18.44
N ASP A 24 -7.52 -8.79 -18.34
CA ASP A 24 -8.15 -9.89 -19.07
C ASP A 24 -8.05 -9.73 -20.57
N ALA A 25 -7.91 -8.52 -21.04
CA ALA A 25 -7.79 -8.26 -22.48
C ALA A 25 -6.34 -8.35 -22.96
N GLY A 26 -5.41 -8.61 -22.05
CA GLY A 26 -4.00 -8.72 -22.42
C GLY A 26 -3.26 -7.40 -22.40
N THR A 27 -3.87 -6.34 -21.88
CA THR A 27 -3.22 -5.04 -21.84
C THR A 27 -2.35 -4.94 -20.59
N LEU A 28 -1.13 -4.45 -20.76
CA LEU A 28 -0.19 -4.28 -19.66
C LEU A 28 -0.33 -2.90 -19.05
N HIS A 29 -0.45 -2.85 -17.73
CA HIS A 29 -0.57 -1.59 -17.00
C HIS A 29 0.58 -1.49 -16.02
N ARG A 30 1.40 -0.47 -16.12
CA ARG A 30 2.54 -0.30 -15.25
C ARG A 30 2.54 0.99 -14.44
N HIS A 31 1.86 2.02 -14.93
CA HIS A 31 1.89 3.33 -14.28
C HIS A 31 0.62 3.58 -13.51
N GLY A 32 0.75 4.09 -12.31
CA GLY A 32 -0.42 4.34 -11.48
C GLY A 32 -0.18 5.47 -10.49
N THR A 33 -1.19 5.68 -9.66
CA THR A 33 -1.18 6.75 -8.66
C THR A 33 -1.64 6.16 -7.33
N MET A 34 -0.94 6.55 -6.27
CA MET A 34 -1.29 6.14 -4.91
C MET A 34 -1.54 7.40 -4.11
N ARG A 35 -2.62 7.41 -3.32
CA ARG A 35 -2.90 8.53 -2.44
C ARG A 35 -2.46 8.19 -1.02
N LEU A 36 -2.32 9.21 -0.20
CA LEU A 36 -2.03 8.99 1.21
C LEU A 36 -3.16 8.20 1.83
N ALA A 37 -2.83 7.36 2.77
CA ALA A 37 -3.82 6.59 3.50
C ALA A 37 -4.35 7.41 4.66
N THR A 38 -5.61 7.22 4.97
CA THR A 38 -6.20 7.79 6.17
C THR A 38 -6.27 6.67 7.21
N ALA A 39 -6.57 7.02 8.44
CA ALA A 39 -6.74 6.02 9.49
C ALA A 39 -7.82 5.00 9.09
N ALA A 40 -8.89 5.46 8.44
CA ALA A 40 -9.95 4.56 8.03
C ALA A 40 -9.45 3.51 7.04
N ASP A 41 -8.49 3.86 6.21
CA ASP A 41 -7.96 2.91 5.22
C ASP A 41 -7.25 1.74 5.89
N GLU A 42 -6.78 1.92 7.12
CA GLU A 42 -6.09 0.86 7.83
C GLU A 42 -6.99 0.17 8.86
N ILE A 43 -7.99 0.87 9.35
CA ILE A 43 -8.87 0.33 10.38
C ILE A 43 -10.03 -0.47 9.80
N LEU A 44 -10.70 0.08 8.79
CA LEU A 44 -11.86 -0.59 8.25
C LEU A 44 -11.56 -1.97 7.67
N PRO A 45 -10.43 -2.16 7.00
CA PRO A 45 -10.13 -3.49 6.46
C PRO A 45 -10.03 -4.57 7.52
N LEU A 46 -9.76 -4.20 8.77
CA LEU A 46 -9.66 -5.19 9.83
C LEU A 46 -10.97 -5.93 10.06
N ARG A 47 -12.08 -5.38 9.60
CA ARG A 47 -13.36 -6.02 9.73
C ARG A 47 -13.63 -7.01 8.60
N ASP A 48 -12.82 -6.97 7.56
CA ASP A 48 -13.04 -7.81 6.39
C ASP A 48 -12.80 -9.27 6.77
N PRO A 49 -13.75 -10.16 6.49
CA PRO A 49 -13.56 -11.57 6.85
C PRO A 49 -12.31 -12.19 6.25
N ARG A 50 -11.88 -11.72 5.08
CA ARG A 50 -10.67 -12.25 4.47
C ARG A 50 -9.44 -11.91 5.29
N VAL A 51 -9.43 -10.71 5.90
CA VAL A 51 -8.34 -10.29 6.76
C VAL A 51 -8.39 -11.06 8.07
N GLN A 52 -9.60 -11.28 8.60
CA GLN A 52 -9.73 -12.00 9.86
C GLN A 52 -9.27 -13.44 9.73
N GLN A 53 -9.41 -14.03 8.55
CA GLN A 53 -8.96 -15.37 8.32
C GLN A 53 -7.48 -15.44 7.97
N ASN A 54 -6.94 -14.37 7.43
CA ASN A 54 -5.55 -14.35 7.01
C ASN A 54 -5.04 -12.91 7.07
N GLU A 55 -4.30 -12.59 8.13
CA GLU A 55 -3.82 -11.23 8.32
C GLU A 55 -3.00 -10.72 7.15
N ALA A 56 -2.34 -11.59 6.44
CA ALA A 56 -1.53 -11.14 5.31
C ALA A 56 -2.38 -10.48 4.23
N TYR A 57 -3.69 -10.76 4.23
CA TYR A 57 -4.56 -10.16 3.24
C TYR A 57 -4.81 -8.67 3.50
N LEU A 58 -4.44 -8.19 4.68
CA LEU A 58 -4.63 -6.77 5.01
C LEU A 58 -3.95 -5.87 3.99
N ALA A 59 -2.74 -6.20 3.59
CA ALA A 59 -2.02 -5.37 2.63
C ALA A 59 -2.77 -5.28 1.31
N VAL A 60 -3.41 -6.37 0.89
CA VAL A 60 -4.16 -6.38 -0.36
C VAL A 60 -5.32 -5.40 -0.28
N ILE A 61 -6.06 -5.43 0.84
CA ILE A 61 -7.22 -4.56 0.99
C ILE A 61 -6.79 -3.10 1.09
N VAL A 62 -5.76 -2.82 1.89
CA VAL A 62 -5.30 -1.45 2.06
C VAL A 62 -4.82 -0.88 0.72
N LEU A 63 -4.03 -1.65 -0.03
CA LEU A 63 -3.55 -1.16 -1.32
C LEU A 63 -4.69 -0.92 -2.29
N SER A 64 -5.71 -1.78 -2.27
CA SER A 64 -6.84 -1.59 -3.17
C SER A 64 -7.60 -0.30 -2.87
N ARG A 65 -7.50 0.20 -1.64
CA ARG A 65 -8.18 1.45 -1.25
C ARG A 65 -7.37 2.69 -1.63
N VAL A 66 -6.03 2.60 -1.57
CA VAL A 66 -5.20 3.79 -1.77
C VAL A 66 -4.66 3.93 -3.20
N ILE A 67 -4.70 2.87 -4.00
CA ILE A 67 -4.28 3.00 -5.39
C ILE A 67 -5.49 3.51 -6.16
N THR A 68 -5.38 4.74 -6.67
CA THR A 68 -6.50 5.39 -7.32
C THR A 68 -6.49 5.21 -8.82
N ARG A 69 -5.36 4.80 -9.37
CA ARG A 69 -5.24 4.60 -10.81
C ARG A 69 -4.16 3.57 -11.09
N LEU A 70 -4.41 2.70 -12.04
CA LEU A 70 -3.38 1.80 -12.54
C LEU A 70 -3.66 1.64 -14.03
N GLY A 71 -2.81 2.27 -14.84
CA GLY A 71 -2.98 2.26 -16.28
C GLY A 71 -4.34 2.81 -16.67
N SER A 72 -5.05 2.07 -17.49
CA SER A 72 -6.37 2.49 -17.93
C SER A 72 -7.47 1.63 -17.32
N LEU A 73 -7.17 0.88 -16.25
CA LEU A 73 -8.19 0.07 -15.60
C LEU A 73 -9.31 0.97 -15.07
N PRO A 74 -10.54 0.60 -15.29
CA PRO A 74 -11.67 1.44 -14.83
C PRO A 74 -11.87 1.37 -13.33
N ASP A 75 -11.36 0.34 -12.68
CA ASP A 75 -11.64 0.12 -11.27
C ASP A 75 -10.49 -0.64 -10.64
N ILE A 76 -10.13 -0.28 -9.43
CA ILE A 76 -9.08 -0.95 -8.68
C ILE A 76 -9.74 -1.60 -7.46
N HIS A 77 -9.70 -2.92 -7.42
CA HIS A 77 -10.29 -3.65 -6.31
C HIS A 77 -9.31 -4.75 -5.89
N SER A 78 -9.67 -5.49 -4.86
CA SER A 78 -8.75 -6.48 -4.31
C SER A 78 -8.32 -7.52 -5.35
N GLY A 79 -9.19 -7.84 -6.29
CA GLY A 79 -8.82 -8.80 -7.34
C GLY A 79 -7.67 -8.33 -8.21
N VAL A 80 -7.60 -7.03 -8.47
CA VAL A 80 -6.50 -6.48 -9.25
C VAL A 80 -5.21 -6.63 -8.46
N ILE A 81 -5.25 -6.31 -7.16
CA ILE A 81 -4.06 -6.41 -6.32
C ILE A 81 -3.60 -7.86 -6.22
N GLU A 82 -4.54 -8.79 -6.08
CA GLU A 82 -4.19 -10.20 -6.02
C GLU A 82 -3.54 -10.68 -7.31
N GLY A 83 -3.86 -10.06 -8.43
CA GLY A 83 -3.32 -10.44 -9.72
C GLY A 83 -1.94 -9.87 -10.03
N LEU A 84 -1.41 -9.03 -9.14
CA LEU A 84 -0.08 -8.49 -9.36
C LEU A 84 0.97 -9.57 -9.15
N TYR A 85 2.09 -9.44 -9.84
CA TYR A 85 3.21 -10.32 -9.54
C TYR A 85 3.74 -9.99 -8.14
N ALA A 86 4.28 -10.99 -7.46
CA ALA A 86 4.71 -10.80 -6.08
C ALA A 86 5.75 -9.68 -5.93
N SER A 87 6.61 -9.53 -6.93
CA SER A 87 7.62 -8.47 -6.85
C SER A 87 6.98 -7.09 -6.93
N ASP A 88 5.90 -6.96 -7.70
CA ASP A 88 5.21 -5.68 -7.84
C ASP A 88 4.44 -5.38 -6.56
N LEU A 89 3.85 -6.39 -5.95
CA LEU A 89 3.16 -6.20 -4.69
C LEU A 89 4.15 -5.73 -3.62
N ALA A 90 5.32 -6.37 -3.55
CA ALA A 90 6.34 -5.97 -2.58
C ALA A 90 6.80 -4.54 -2.83
N HIS A 91 6.93 -4.17 -4.10
CA HIS A 91 7.32 -2.81 -4.46
C HIS A 91 6.29 -1.80 -3.95
N LEU A 92 5.01 -2.10 -4.16
CA LEU A 92 3.95 -1.20 -3.71
C LEU A 92 3.85 -1.13 -2.19
N GLN A 93 4.14 -2.23 -1.49
CA GLN A 93 4.12 -2.20 -0.04
C GLN A 93 5.23 -1.32 0.50
N ARG A 94 6.43 -1.39 -0.10
CA ARG A 94 7.53 -0.54 0.32
C ARG A 94 7.21 0.93 0.02
N LEU A 95 6.61 1.19 -1.12
CA LEU A 95 6.25 2.55 -1.49
C LEU A 95 5.20 3.09 -0.52
N TYR A 96 4.23 2.26 -0.19
CA TYR A 96 3.17 2.65 0.74
C TYR A 96 3.77 3.06 2.09
N GLU A 97 4.68 2.23 2.60
CA GLU A 97 5.28 2.51 3.89
C GLU A 97 6.10 3.79 3.86
N LYS A 98 6.86 3.97 2.82
CA LYS A 98 7.70 5.13 2.71
C LYS A 98 6.87 6.40 2.56
N PHE A 99 5.85 6.35 1.71
CA PHE A 99 5.02 7.52 1.43
C PHE A 99 4.23 7.94 2.66
N ASN A 100 3.74 6.99 3.45
CA ASN A 100 2.91 7.31 4.60
C ASN A 100 3.69 7.55 5.88
N ALA A 101 4.99 7.31 5.90
CA ALA A 101 5.80 7.54 7.08
C ALA A 101 5.95 9.03 7.36
N GLY A 102 6.20 9.80 6.33
CA GLY A 102 6.27 11.24 6.53
C GLY A 102 7.48 11.71 7.29
N ASP A 103 7.42 12.93 7.75
CA ASP A 103 8.53 13.57 8.41
C ASP A 103 8.85 12.98 9.76
N GLU A 104 7.84 12.48 10.44
CA GLU A 104 8.06 11.90 11.72
C GLU A 104 9.01 10.75 11.66
N ASP A 105 8.88 9.92 10.67
CA ASP A 105 9.72 8.77 10.52
C ASP A 105 11.15 9.19 10.29
N GLN A 106 11.34 10.23 9.54
CA GLN A 106 12.69 10.68 9.29
C GLN A 106 13.29 11.25 10.53
N ALA A 107 12.53 11.95 11.31
CA ALA A 107 13.07 12.54 12.49
C ALA A 107 13.43 11.47 13.50
N ALA A 108 12.70 10.40 13.46
CA ALA A 108 12.92 9.40 14.48
C ALA A 108 13.90 8.39 14.08
N THR A 109 14.54 8.62 13.05
CA THR A 109 15.42 7.67 12.59
C THR A 109 16.22 7.15 13.57
N ALA A 110 16.16 7.49 14.40
CA ALA A 110 16.91 6.98 15.25
C ALA A 110 16.55 5.76 15.58
N PRO A 111 16.43 5.27 15.85
CA PRO A 111 16.22 4.17 16.06
C PRO A 111 15.36 3.48 16.24
N GLU A 112 14.99 3.48 16.27
CA GLU A 112 14.33 2.80 16.39
C GLU A 112 13.65 2.06 16.49
N ARG A 113 13.27 1.96 16.59
CA ARG A 113 12.54 1.37 16.61
C ARG A 113 11.97 0.67 16.33
N PRO A 114 11.82 0.44 16.43
CA PRO A 114 11.21 -0.21 15.99
C PRO A 114 10.16 -0.35 15.70
N ARG A 115 9.70 -0.12 15.46
CA ARG A 115 8.78 -0.28 15.14
C ARG A 115 8.46 -1.03 14.68
N ALA A 116 8.68 -1.09 14.38
CA ALA A 116 8.39 -1.78 13.81
C ALA A 116 7.73 -2.36 14.14
N ALA A 117 7.63 -2.23 14.70
CA ALA A 117 7.01 -2.92 15.17
C ALA A 117 5.85 -2.77 14.79
N SER A 118 5.49 -1.98 14.68
CA SER A 118 4.38 -1.78 14.42
C SER A 118 4.02 -2.31 13.34
N ALA A 119 4.22 -2.03 12.73
CA ALA A 119 3.81 -2.43 11.67
C ALA A 119 4.20 -3.60 11.48
N GLN A 120 4.70 -3.67 11.81
CA GLN A 120 5.01 -4.63 11.61
C GLN A 120 4.41 -5.30 12.12
N THR A 121 4.11 -4.84 12.71
CA THR A 121 3.38 -5.40 13.32
C THR A 121 2.68 -6.18 12.64
N LEU A 122 2.45 -5.90 11.96
CA LEU A 122 1.77 -6.59 11.27
C LEU A 122 2.48 -7.65 10.94
N ARG A 123 3.05 -7.72 10.86
CA ARG A 123 3.70 -8.62 10.52
C ARG A 123 4.19 -9.38 11.35
N ARG A 124 4.29 -9.37 12.11
CA ARG A 124 4.73 -10.09 12.80
C ARG A 124 4.12 -10.76 13.42
N VAL A 125 3.55 -10.63 13.39
CA VAL A 125 2.90 -11.28 13.89
C VAL A 125 2.83 -12.33 13.79
N SER A 126 2.93 -12.41 13.43
CA SER A 126 2.84 -13.33 13.32
C SER A 126 3.39 -13.99 13.66
N ALA A 127 3.70 -13.56 13.82
CA ALA A 127 4.15 -14.19 14.13
C ALA A 127 4.14 -14.81 14.72
N VAL A 128 3.89 -14.46 14.92
CA VAL A 128 3.86 -15.04 15.43
C VAL A 128 3.82 -15.90 15.62
N GLY A 129 3.68 -15.82 15.53
CA GLY A 129 3.64 -16.59 15.63
C GLY A 129 4.16 -17.28 16.02
N GLU A 130 4.55 -17.01 16.28
CA GLU A 130 5.07 -17.64 16.64
C GLU A 130 5.03 -18.16 17.30
N ALA A 131 4.79 -18.03 17.46
CA ALA A 131 4.73 -18.53 18.00
C ALA A 131 4.73 -18.88 18.29
#